data_b1d096b826cce998fe7f47f4127f41c2
#
_entry.id   b1d096b826cce998fe7f47f4127f41c2
#
_cell.length_a   1.000
_cell.length_b   1.000
_cell.length_c   1.000
_cell.angle_alpha   90.00
_cell.angle_beta   90.00
_cell.angle_gamma   90.00
#
_symmetry.space_group_name_H-M   'P 1'
#
loop_
_entity.id
_entity.type
_entity.pdbx_description
1 polymer ?
#
loop_
_entity_poly.entity_id
_entity_poly.type
_entity_poly.pdbx_seq_one_letter_code
_entity_poly.pdbx_strand_id
1 'polypeptide(L)'
;SILCICSAYRQYQPHKAGNLHGILMPMDDARLLKKDLFGEVWLLNSAADAEILRDTRAARWWVKWLARLLLRREVAGLRALEGIDGVPRMLRSDAEQVSRSYVAGDPMHVARPTSPAYFRSAMRLLRRMHRAGVTHNDLAKEPNLLVREDGTAAFIDFQLAGCSTGRGRLFRIAAREDIRHLLKHKRTYCPQELTARELAILARPSGLSRAWMSLVKPVYMFVTRRLFGWSDREGAGDRGQQT
;
A
#
# COMPACT_ATOMS: atom_id res chain seq x y z
N SER A 1 5.73 -6.67 -6.89
CA SER A 1 6.47 -6.37 -5.65
C SER A 1 6.78 -4.90 -5.57
N ILE A 2 6.36 -4.24 -4.51
CA ILE A 2 6.52 -2.81 -4.21
C ILE A 2 7.99 -2.46 -3.95
N LEU A 3 8.86 -3.46 -3.71
CA LEU A 3 10.33 -3.32 -3.60
C LEU A 3 10.98 -2.61 -4.80
N CYS A 4 10.34 -2.62 -5.97
CA CYS A 4 10.85 -1.93 -7.17
C CYS A 4 10.68 -0.41 -7.11
N ILE A 5 9.75 0.11 -6.32
CA ILE A 5 9.46 1.55 -6.25
C ILE A 5 10.58 2.31 -5.51
N CYS A 6 11.17 1.71 -4.47
CA CYS A 6 12.18 2.36 -3.65
C CYS A 6 13.63 2.10 -4.10
N SER A 7 13.94 0.94 -4.69
CA SER A 7 15.26 0.65 -5.25
C SER A 7 15.54 1.46 -6.52
N ALA A 8 14.50 1.83 -7.23
CA ALA A 8 14.60 2.56 -8.49
C ALA A 8 15.09 4.02 -8.33
N TYR A 9 15.04 4.57 -7.12
CA TYR A 9 15.53 5.94 -6.86
C TYR A 9 17.07 6.06 -6.88
N ARG A 10 17.82 4.96 -6.76
CA ARG A 10 19.30 4.98 -6.71
C ARG A 10 20.04 4.71 -8.01
N GLN A 11 19.37 4.23 -9.07
CA GLN A 11 20.03 3.94 -10.34
C GLN A 11 19.20 4.44 -11.52
N TYR A 12 19.45 5.67 -11.92
CA TYR A 12 18.92 6.27 -13.14
C TYR A 12 19.67 5.76 -14.36
N GLN A 13 18.97 5.05 -15.26
CA GLN A 13 19.34 4.87 -16.68
C GLN A 13 18.06 5.03 -17.51
N PRO A 14 18.04 5.87 -18.54
CA PRO A 14 16.85 6.11 -19.35
C PRO A 14 16.62 4.96 -20.34
N HIS A 15 15.48 4.26 -20.24
CA HIS A 15 15.01 3.33 -21.26
C HIS A 15 13.75 3.87 -21.95
N LYS A 16 13.70 3.65 -23.28
CA LYS A 16 12.74 4.14 -24.28
C LYS A 16 11.26 4.06 -23.85
N ALA A 17 10.57 5.18 -24.08
CA ALA A 17 9.17 5.42 -23.80
C ALA A 17 8.21 4.55 -24.65
N GLY A 18 7.19 3.99 -23.99
CA GLY A 18 6.03 3.37 -24.64
C GLY A 18 4.90 4.38 -24.81
N ASN A 19 4.09 4.20 -25.83
CA ASN A 19 3.01 5.09 -26.26
C ASN A 19 1.90 5.22 -25.19
N LEU A 20 1.80 6.36 -24.53
CA LEU A 20 0.68 6.74 -23.63
C LEU A 20 -0.38 7.48 -24.43
N HIS A 21 -1.35 6.74 -25.04
CA HIS A 21 -2.47 7.35 -25.74
C HIS A 21 -3.47 7.95 -24.74
N GLY A 22 -3.57 9.28 -24.71
CA GLY A 22 -4.65 10.01 -24.05
C GLY A 22 -4.29 11.11 -23.07
N ILE A 23 -3.01 11.25 -22.66
CA ILE A 23 -2.55 12.38 -21.85
C ILE A 23 -1.42 13.07 -22.63
N LEU A 24 -1.71 14.24 -23.18
CA LEU A 24 -0.69 15.16 -23.75
C LEU A 24 0.16 15.72 -22.61
N MET A 25 1.25 15.03 -22.27
CA MET A 25 2.32 15.55 -21.43
C MET A 25 3.66 15.35 -22.15
N PRO A 26 4.62 16.26 -22.03
CA PRO A 26 5.97 16.05 -22.55
C PRO A 26 6.56 14.79 -21.93
N MET A 27 6.92 13.81 -22.77
CA MET A 27 7.25 12.44 -22.39
C MET A 27 8.68 12.26 -21.87
N ASP A 28 9.43 13.33 -21.62
CA ASP A 28 10.86 13.23 -21.33
C ASP A 28 11.17 12.75 -19.90
N ASP A 29 10.16 12.69 -18.98
CA ASP A 29 10.37 12.36 -17.57
C ASP A 29 9.41 11.29 -17.00
N ALA A 30 8.83 10.42 -17.83
CA ALA A 30 7.98 9.32 -17.35
C ALA A 30 8.80 8.05 -17.12
N ARG A 31 8.74 7.49 -15.89
CA ARG A 31 9.43 6.25 -15.52
C ARG A 31 8.43 5.15 -15.16
N LEU A 32 8.52 4.01 -15.86
CA LEU A 32 7.76 2.82 -15.48
C LEU A 32 8.31 2.25 -14.17
N LEU A 33 7.49 2.23 -13.12
CA LEU A 33 7.83 1.66 -11.81
C LEU A 33 7.47 0.19 -11.71
N LYS A 34 6.33 -0.20 -12.30
CA LYS A 34 5.81 -1.56 -12.22
C LYS A 34 4.93 -1.88 -13.42
N LYS A 35 5.06 -3.12 -13.90
CA LYS A 35 4.14 -3.74 -14.85
C LYS A 35 3.73 -5.10 -14.32
N ASP A 36 2.43 -5.33 -14.17
CA ASP A 36 1.89 -6.60 -13.73
C ASP A 36 0.60 -6.97 -14.47
N LEU A 37 -0.09 -8.02 -13.99
CA LEU A 37 -1.34 -8.48 -14.60
C LEU A 37 -2.46 -7.43 -14.56
N PHE A 38 -2.40 -6.50 -13.61
CA PHE A 38 -3.42 -5.48 -13.36
C PHE A 38 -3.14 -4.17 -14.08
N GLY A 39 -2.03 -4.07 -14.83
CA GLY A 39 -1.65 -2.90 -15.59
C GLY A 39 -0.27 -2.37 -15.27
N GLU A 40 -0.10 -1.09 -15.43
CA GLU A 40 1.17 -0.38 -15.30
C GLU A 40 1.08 0.73 -14.25
N VAL A 41 2.20 0.97 -13.56
CA VAL A 41 2.37 2.09 -12.62
C VAL A 41 3.57 2.91 -13.06
N TRP A 42 3.35 4.19 -13.28
CA TRP A 42 4.33 5.14 -13.77
C TRP A 42 4.60 6.21 -12.73
N LEU A 43 5.85 6.63 -12.64
CA LEU A 43 6.24 7.88 -12.00
C LEU A 43 6.34 8.94 -13.10
N LEU A 44 5.57 10.00 -12.96
CA LEU A 44 5.61 11.17 -13.82
C LEU A 44 6.28 12.30 -13.04
N ASN A 45 7.40 12.79 -13.53
CA ASN A 45 8.05 13.95 -12.96
C ASN A 45 7.51 15.19 -13.68
N SER A 46 6.69 15.98 -13.00
CA SER A 46 6.37 17.34 -13.45
C SER A 46 7.34 18.31 -12.80
N ALA A 47 7.62 19.43 -13.45
CA ALA A 47 8.53 20.46 -12.93
C ALA A 47 8.13 21.02 -11.53
N ALA A 48 6.88 20.78 -11.09
CA ALA A 48 6.37 21.24 -9.80
C ALA A 48 6.15 20.13 -8.78
N ASP A 49 5.70 18.92 -9.21
CA ASP A 49 5.33 17.84 -8.30
C ASP A 49 5.44 16.47 -9.01
N ALA A 50 6.00 15.48 -8.32
CA ALA A 50 6.01 14.10 -8.81
C ALA A 50 4.62 13.45 -8.63
N GLU A 51 4.16 12.74 -9.67
CA GLU A 51 2.88 12.05 -9.68
C GLU A 51 3.06 10.54 -9.90
N ILE A 52 2.19 9.75 -9.31
CA ILE A 52 2.07 8.32 -9.58
C ILE A 52 0.82 8.09 -10.41
N LEU A 53 1.01 7.65 -11.65
CA LEU A 53 -0.06 7.24 -12.56
C LEU A 53 -0.21 5.72 -12.51
N ARG A 54 -1.39 5.24 -12.23
CA ARG A 54 -1.79 3.84 -12.41
C ARG A 54 -2.68 3.73 -13.63
N ASP A 55 -2.30 2.85 -14.55
CA ASP A 55 -3.02 2.58 -15.81
C ASP A 55 -3.45 1.11 -15.88
N THR A 56 -4.76 0.86 -15.89
CA THR A 56 -5.33 -0.49 -16.01
C THR A 56 -5.63 -0.88 -17.46
N ARG A 57 -5.41 0.00 -18.45
CA ARG A 57 -5.63 -0.32 -19.87
C ARG A 57 -4.72 -1.44 -20.35
N ALA A 58 -3.48 -1.48 -19.83
CA ALA A 58 -2.51 -2.54 -20.10
C ALA A 58 -2.79 -3.84 -19.32
N ALA A 59 -3.84 -3.90 -18.50
CA ALA A 59 -4.23 -5.12 -17.79
C ALA A 59 -4.65 -6.22 -18.75
N ARG A 60 -4.33 -7.49 -18.42
CA ARG A 60 -4.75 -8.62 -19.20
C ARG A 60 -6.29 -8.69 -19.25
N TRP A 61 -6.87 -9.01 -20.39
CA TRP A 61 -8.31 -8.97 -20.65
C TRP A 61 -9.17 -9.72 -19.60
N TRP A 62 -8.70 -10.87 -19.11
CA TRP A 62 -9.40 -11.71 -18.14
C TRP A 62 -9.34 -11.21 -16.68
N VAL A 63 -8.40 -10.31 -16.32
CA VAL A 63 -8.36 -9.64 -15.00
C VAL A 63 -8.77 -8.18 -15.05
N LYS A 64 -9.12 -7.66 -16.23
CA LYS A 64 -9.41 -6.23 -16.42
C LYS A 64 -10.55 -5.74 -15.53
N TRP A 65 -11.57 -6.58 -15.33
CA TRP A 65 -12.68 -6.28 -14.42
C TRP A 65 -12.21 -6.10 -12.96
N LEU A 66 -11.28 -6.94 -12.49
CA LEU A 66 -10.71 -6.85 -11.15
C LEU A 66 -9.77 -5.64 -11.03
N ALA A 67 -8.96 -5.37 -12.06
CA ALA A 67 -8.11 -4.19 -12.11
C ALA A 67 -8.92 -2.89 -11.96
N ARG A 68 -10.04 -2.80 -12.69
CA ARG A 68 -10.98 -1.67 -12.58
C ARG A 68 -11.67 -1.59 -11.21
N LEU A 69 -12.02 -2.74 -10.62
CA LEU A 69 -12.59 -2.76 -9.26
C LEU A 69 -11.59 -2.22 -8.23
N LEU A 70 -10.32 -2.66 -8.29
CA LEU A 70 -9.25 -2.18 -7.41
C LEU A 70 -8.99 -0.68 -7.63
N LEU A 71 -9.00 -0.22 -8.88
CA LEU A 71 -8.86 1.20 -9.21
C LEU A 71 -10.00 2.04 -8.59
N ARG A 72 -11.26 1.59 -8.73
CA ARG A 72 -12.41 2.27 -8.13
C ARG A 72 -12.31 2.34 -6.61
N ARG A 73 -11.83 1.29 -5.96
CA ARG A 73 -11.60 1.28 -4.50
C ARG A 73 -10.53 2.28 -4.10
N GLU A 74 -9.43 2.31 -4.82
CA GLU A 74 -8.35 3.27 -4.60
C GLU A 74 -8.86 4.71 -4.75
N VAL A 75 -9.57 5.02 -5.83
CA VAL A 75 -10.18 6.33 -6.07
C VAL A 75 -11.15 6.72 -4.95
N ALA A 76 -12.04 5.81 -4.54
CA ALA A 76 -12.99 6.07 -3.45
C ALA A 76 -12.27 6.34 -2.12
N GLY A 77 -11.23 5.54 -1.81
CA GLY A 77 -10.41 5.72 -0.61
C GLY A 77 -9.70 7.06 -0.59
N LEU A 78 -9.00 7.42 -1.68
CA LEU A 78 -8.26 8.67 -1.77
C LEU A 78 -9.17 9.90 -1.72
N ARG A 79 -10.34 9.85 -2.37
CA ARG A 79 -11.36 10.93 -2.27
C ARG A 79 -11.84 11.13 -0.84
N ALA A 80 -12.12 10.05 -0.13
CA ALA A 80 -12.59 10.14 1.26
C ALA A 80 -11.48 10.62 2.23
N LEU A 81 -10.22 10.54 1.82
CA LEU A 81 -9.04 10.96 2.59
C LEU A 81 -8.51 12.33 2.17
N GLU A 82 -9.22 13.06 1.32
CA GLU A 82 -8.79 14.39 0.88
C GLU A 82 -8.52 15.32 2.06
N GLY A 83 -7.42 16.08 2.00
CA GLY A 83 -6.98 16.96 3.09
C GLY A 83 -6.32 16.25 4.28
N ILE A 84 -6.16 14.93 4.26
CA ILE A 84 -5.40 14.20 5.29
C ILE A 84 -3.93 14.12 4.88
N ASP A 85 -3.05 14.81 5.62
CA ASP A 85 -1.61 14.68 5.42
C ASP A 85 -1.11 13.27 5.79
N GLY A 86 -0.09 12.79 5.05
CA GLY A 86 0.47 11.45 5.20
C GLY A 86 -0.20 10.38 4.32
N VAL A 87 -1.08 10.77 3.41
CA VAL A 87 -1.66 9.91 2.36
C VAL A 87 -1.55 10.60 1.00
N PRO A 88 -1.49 9.85 -0.12
CA PRO A 88 -1.47 10.45 -1.45
C PRO A 88 -2.74 11.27 -1.70
N ARG A 89 -2.60 12.45 -2.29
CA ARG A 89 -3.74 13.22 -2.81
C ARG A 89 -4.14 12.67 -4.17
N MET A 90 -5.43 12.48 -4.40
CA MET A 90 -5.93 12.15 -5.72
C MET A 90 -5.87 13.40 -6.60
N LEU A 91 -5.24 13.31 -7.77
CA LEU A 91 -5.09 14.40 -8.70
C LEU A 91 -6.10 14.29 -9.85
N ARG A 92 -6.12 13.13 -10.50
CA ARG A 92 -7.02 12.84 -11.64
C ARG A 92 -7.47 11.38 -11.59
N SER A 93 -8.67 11.10 -12.08
CA SER A 93 -9.14 9.73 -12.24
C SER A 93 -10.17 9.63 -13.38
N ASP A 94 -10.10 8.53 -14.10
CA ASP A 94 -11.12 8.10 -15.06
C ASP A 94 -11.52 6.63 -14.83
N ALA A 95 -12.13 5.96 -15.81
CA ALA A 95 -12.59 4.57 -15.68
C ALA A 95 -11.43 3.56 -15.62
N GLU A 96 -10.24 3.91 -16.12
CA GLU A 96 -9.11 3.00 -16.33
C GLU A 96 -7.79 3.51 -15.75
N GLN A 97 -7.75 4.78 -15.29
CA GLN A 97 -6.55 5.41 -14.77
C GLN A 97 -6.83 6.19 -13.48
N VAL A 98 -5.83 6.27 -12.62
CA VAL A 98 -5.78 7.20 -11.48
C VAL A 98 -4.38 7.81 -11.38
N SER A 99 -4.34 9.13 -11.24
CA SER A 99 -3.13 9.87 -10.90
C SER A 99 -3.25 10.41 -9.48
N ARG A 100 -2.19 10.25 -8.71
CA ARG A 100 -2.09 10.69 -7.32
C ARG A 100 -0.73 11.31 -7.05
N SER A 101 -0.65 12.19 -6.05
CA SER A 101 0.62 12.77 -5.64
C SER A 101 1.61 11.68 -5.17
N TYR A 102 2.87 11.87 -5.49
CA TYR A 102 3.95 11.10 -4.89
C TYR A 102 4.08 11.46 -3.41
N VAL A 103 4.32 10.47 -2.57
CA VAL A 103 4.60 10.66 -1.14
C VAL A 103 6.03 10.25 -0.88
N ALA A 104 6.88 11.22 -0.53
CA ALA A 104 8.27 10.97 -0.22
C ALA A 104 8.42 10.26 1.13
N GLY A 105 9.36 9.32 1.21
CA GLY A 105 9.70 8.59 2.42
C GLY A 105 10.28 7.22 2.11
N ASP A 106 11.02 6.68 3.07
CA ASP A 106 11.58 5.33 2.98
C ASP A 106 10.56 4.30 3.48
N PRO A 107 10.41 3.15 2.79
CA PRO A 107 9.59 2.05 3.29
C PRO A 107 10.06 1.57 4.65
N MET A 108 9.11 1.16 5.50
CA MET A 108 9.39 0.74 6.87
C MET A 108 10.48 -0.33 6.98
N HIS A 109 10.51 -1.31 6.09
CA HIS A 109 11.52 -2.39 6.09
C HIS A 109 12.93 -1.89 5.76
N VAL A 110 13.06 -0.75 5.09
CA VAL A 110 14.34 -0.06 4.81
C VAL A 110 14.71 0.86 5.95
N ALA A 111 13.79 1.74 6.36
CA ALA A 111 14.03 2.75 7.40
C ALA A 111 14.13 2.16 8.80
N ARG A 112 13.50 1.00 9.08
CA ARG A 112 13.51 0.29 10.37
C ARG A 112 13.28 1.21 11.56
N PRO A 113 12.13 1.90 11.66
CA PRO A 113 11.93 2.94 12.68
C PRO A 113 11.86 2.35 14.08
N THR A 114 12.84 2.66 14.92
CA THR A 114 12.89 2.26 16.34
C THR A 114 12.25 3.31 17.27
N SER A 115 11.92 4.48 16.73
CA SER A 115 11.35 5.59 17.52
C SER A 115 9.86 5.37 17.82
N PRO A 116 9.43 5.48 19.09
CA PRO A 116 8.01 5.46 19.44
C PRO A 116 7.24 6.64 18.85
N ALA A 117 7.91 7.74 18.49
CA ALA A 117 7.29 8.90 17.86
C ALA A 117 6.71 8.53 16.47
N TYR A 118 7.44 7.73 15.68
CA TYR A 118 6.96 7.21 14.41
C TYR A 118 5.64 6.44 14.60
N PHE A 119 5.61 5.46 15.51
CA PHE A 119 4.40 4.65 15.74
C PHE A 119 3.24 5.46 16.32
N ARG A 120 3.51 6.51 17.10
CA ARG A 120 2.48 7.46 17.53
C ARG A 120 1.92 8.26 16.35
N SER A 121 2.76 8.71 15.41
CA SER A 121 2.32 9.43 14.21
C SER A 121 1.50 8.50 13.30
N ALA A 122 1.97 7.28 13.04
CA ALA A 122 1.26 6.26 12.27
C ALA A 122 -0.12 5.93 12.86
N MET A 123 -0.21 5.78 14.19
CA MET A 123 -1.48 5.53 14.88
C MET A 123 -2.43 6.73 14.77
N ARG A 124 -1.93 7.96 14.86
CA ARG A 124 -2.75 9.18 14.67
C ARG A 124 -3.28 9.24 13.24
N LEU A 125 -2.44 9.00 12.24
CA LEU A 125 -2.83 8.95 10.83
C LEU A 125 -3.91 7.89 10.60
N LEU A 126 -3.68 6.66 11.07
CA LEU A 126 -4.63 5.57 10.94
C LEU A 126 -5.99 5.90 11.57
N ARG A 127 -6.01 6.53 12.75
CA ARG A 127 -7.25 6.98 13.39
C ARG A 127 -7.97 8.08 12.61
N ARG A 128 -7.23 9.00 11.97
CA ARG A 128 -7.84 10.02 11.07
C ARG A 128 -8.51 9.36 9.89
N MET A 129 -7.87 8.38 9.25
CA MET A 129 -8.44 7.59 8.16
C MET A 129 -9.71 6.85 8.59
N HIS A 130 -9.67 6.16 9.75
CA HIS A 130 -10.85 5.46 10.27
C HIS A 130 -12.00 6.44 10.62
N ARG A 131 -11.71 7.66 11.09
CA ARG A 131 -12.74 8.70 11.29
C ARG A 131 -13.34 9.19 9.98
N ALA A 132 -12.56 9.24 8.91
CA ALA A 132 -13.04 9.52 7.55
C ALA A 132 -13.80 8.33 6.91
N GLY A 133 -13.96 7.22 7.65
CA GLY A 133 -14.68 6.04 7.16
C GLY A 133 -13.86 5.15 6.23
N VAL A 134 -12.52 5.26 6.23
CA VAL A 134 -11.62 4.48 5.37
C VAL A 134 -10.77 3.52 6.20
N THR A 135 -10.74 2.25 5.80
CA THR A 135 -9.77 1.24 6.26
C THR A 135 -8.77 0.93 5.15
N HIS A 136 -7.52 0.67 5.52
CA HIS A 136 -6.46 0.41 4.53
C HIS A 136 -6.48 -1.03 3.99
N ASN A 137 -6.65 -1.99 4.90
CA ASN A 137 -6.72 -3.45 4.64
C ASN A 137 -5.43 -4.10 4.08
N ASP A 138 -4.34 -3.35 3.92
CA ASP A 138 -3.05 -3.87 3.42
C ASP A 138 -1.84 -3.36 4.23
N LEU A 139 -2.04 -2.96 5.49
CA LEU A 139 -0.95 -2.53 6.38
C LEU A 139 -0.10 -3.69 6.91
N ALA A 140 -0.39 -4.93 6.53
CA ALA A 140 0.50 -6.06 6.80
C ALA A 140 1.81 -5.95 6.02
N LYS A 141 1.79 -5.26 4.87
CA LYS A 141 2.95 -5.05 4.02
C LYS A 141 3.73 -3.82 4.47
N GLU A 142 4.95 -4.01 4.92
CA GLU A 142 5.85 -2.93 5.35
C GLU A 142 6.13 -1.87 4.27
N PRO A 143 6.21 -2.22 2.95
CA PRO A 143 6.35 -1.22 1.90
C PRO A 143 5.21 -0.21 1.80
N ASN A 144 4.04 -0.50 2.36
CA ASN A 144 2.89 0.41 2.35
C ASN A 144 2.95 1.47 3.46
N LEU A 145 3.92 1.32 4.39
CA LEU A 145 4.18 2.26 5.48
C LEU A 145 5.50 2.96 5.21
N LEU A 146 5.46 4.27 5.07
CA LEU A 146 6.65 5.08 4.84
C LEU A 146 7.08 5.82 6.11
N VAL A 147 8.39 6.00 6.23
CA VAL A 147 9.01 6.92 7.19
C VAL A 147 9.44 8.15 6.39
N ARG A 148 8.82 9.28 6.66
CA ARG A 148 9.14 10.56 6.01
C ARG A 148 10.44 11.15 6.60
N GLU A 149 11.02 12.14 5.93
CA GLU A 149 12.24 12.80 6.36
C GLU A 149 12.11 13.43 7.75
N ASP A 150 10.93 13.95 8.09
CA ASP A 150 10.59 14.49 9.41
C ASP A 150 10.34 13.41 10.48
N GLY A 151 10.53 12.12 10.16
CA GLY A 151 10.28 10.98 11.03
C GLY A 151 8.80 10.65 11.23
N THR A 152 7.88 11.32 10.53
CA THR A 152 6.44 10.99 10.58
C THR A 152 6.08 9.85 9.63
N ALA A 153 4.92 9.23 9.88
CA ALA A 153 4.43 8.15 9.04
C ALA A 153 3.61 8.67 7.87
N ALA A 154 3.72 7.96 6.74
CA ALA A 154 2.76 8.06 5.65
C ALA A 154 2.33 6.66 5.18
N PHE A 155 1.13 6.56 4.59
CA PHE A 155 0.61 5.31 4.04
C PHE A 155 0.32 5.46 2.56
N ILE A 156 0.63 4.40 1.80
CA ILE A 156 0.45 4.33 0.34
C ILE A 156 -0.25 3.03 -0.05
N ASP A 157 -0.69 2.92 -1.31
CA ASP A 157 -1.33 1.74 -1.89
C ASP A 157 -2.73 1.42 -1.31
N PHE A 158 -3.70 2.26 -1.66
CA PHE A 158 -5.10 2.16 -1.22
C PHE A 158 -5.98 1.23 -2.07
N GLN A 159 -5.41 0.33 -2.86
CA GLN A 159 -6.17 -0.58 -3.74
C GLN A 159 -7.14 -1.51 -3.00
N LEU A 160 -6.79 -1.90 -1.79
CA LEU A 160 -7.62 -2.74 -0.93
C LEU A 160 -8.44 -1.94 0.07
N ALA A 161 -8.39 -0.61 0.00
CA ALA A 161 -9.12 0.24 0.94
C ALA A 161 -10.62 -0.07 0.96
N GLY A 162 -11.17 -0.04 2.14
CA GLY A 162 -12.61 -0.15 2.37
C GLY A 162 -13.20 1.19 2.80
N CYS A 163 -14.24 1.65 2.11
CA CYS A 163 -14.96 2.87 2.47
C CYS A 163 -16.32 2.53 3.09
N SER A 164 -16.69 3.22 4.16
CA SER A 164 -17.97 3.02 4.84
C SER A 164 -18.45 4.30 5.51
N THR A 165 -19.61 4.79 5.12
CA THR A 165 -20.26 5.96 5.73
C THR A 165 -20.78 5.65 7.14
N GLY A 166 -21.38 4.46 7.34
CA GLY A 166 -22.00 4.05 8.60
C GLY A 166 -21.07 3.36 9.60
N ARG A 167 -19.81 3.10 9.24
CA ARG A 167 -18.84 2.38 10.10
C ARG A 167 -19.39 1.14 10.79
N GLY A 168 -20.13 0.30 10.04
CA GLY A 168 -20.81 -0.90 10.51
C GLY A 168 -19.84 -1.98 11.07
N ARG A 169 -20.37 -3.18 11.35
CA ARG A 169 -19.59 -4.28 11.95
C ARG A 169 -18.35 -4.66 11.12
N LEU A 170 -18.48 -4.80 9.81
CA LEU A 170 -17.36 -5.17 8.92
C LEU A 170 -16.26 -4.10 8.92
N PHE A 171 -16.64 -2.82 8.85
CA PHE A 171 -15.68 -1.72 8.97
C PHE A 171 -14.90 -1.78 10.30
N ARG A 172 -15.60 -2.00 11.43
CA ARG A 172 -14.96 -2.08 12.74
C ARG A 172 -14.00 -3.27 12.86
N ILE A 173 -14.29 -4.39 12.19
CA ILE A 173 -13.41 -5.55 12.13
C ILE A 173 -12.16 -5.18 11.31
N ALA A 174 -12.33 -4.62 10.12
CA ALA A 174 -11.22 -4.20 9.26
C ALA A 174 -10.34 -3.13 9.93
N ALA A 175 -10.93 -2.12 10.56
CA ALA A 175 -10.21 -1.09 11.30
C ALA A 175 -9.39 -1.67 12.48
N ARG A 176 -9.89 -2.70 13.15
CA ARG A 176 -9.12 -3.41 14.19
C ARG A 176 -7.95 -4.19 13.61
N GLU A 177 -8.10 -4.77 12.42
CA GLU A 177 -7.00 -5.47 11.76
C GLU A 177 -5.92 -4.49 11.30
N ASP A 178 -6.28 -3.34 10.75
CA ASP A 178 -5.31 -2.28 10.44
C ASP A 178 -4.48 -1.89 11.69
N ILE A 179 -5.15 -1.67 12.84
CA ILE A 179 -4.47 -1.39 14.11
C ILE A 179 -3.55 -2.56 14.52
N ARG A 180 -4.01 -3.80 14.39
CA ARG A 180 -3.20 -4.98 14.74
C ARG A 180 -1.96 -5.10 13.88
N HIS A 181 -2.07 -4.83 12.56
CA HIS A 181 -0.92 -4.85 11.65
C HIS A 181 0.10 -3.78 12.03
N LEU A 182 -0.34 -2.56 12.32
CA LEU A 182 0.55 -1.51 12.80
C LEU A 182 1.23 -1.89 14.13
N LEU A 183 0.50 -2.49 15.07
CA LEU A 183 1.07 -2.93 16.34
C LEU A 183 2.01 -4.15 16.20
N LYS A 184 1.81 -5.02 15.20
CA LYS A 184 2.78 -6.08 14.88
C LYS A 184 4.11 -5.48 14.42
N HIS A 185 4.07 -4.46 13.56
CA HIS A 185 5.29 -3.74 13.16
C HIS A 185 5.94 -3.04 14.36
N LYS A 186 5.15 -2.37 15.22
CA LYS A 186 5.69 -1.78 16.45
C LYS A 186 6.38 -2.84 17.33
N ARG A 187 5.80 -4.03 17.47
CA ARG A 187 6.43 -5.14 18.21
C ARG A 187 7.74 -5.59 17.60
N THR A 188 7.87 -5.55 16.26
CA THR A 188 9.10 -5.93 15.56
C THR A 188 10.20 -4.90 15.71
N TYR A 189 9.87 -3.61 15.58
CA TYR A 189 10.86 -2.54 15.49
C TYR A 189 11.06 -1.73 16.78
N CYS A 190 10.09 -1.75 17.71
CA CYS A 190 10.09 -0.96 18.93
C CYS A 190 9.40 -1.72 20.09
N PRO A 191 9.84 -2.96 20.41
CA PRO A 191 9.14 -3.85 21.33
C PRO A 191 9.06 -3.31 22.75
N GLN A 192 10.08 -2.59 23.21
CA GLN A 192 10.20 -2.01 24.56
C GLN A 192 9.15 -0.92 24.84
N GLU A 193 8.56 -0.36 23.80
CA GLU A 193 7.59 0.74 23.90
C GLU A 193 6.13 0.27 23.79
N LEU A 194 5.89 -1.05 23.82
CA LEU A 194 4.54 -1.59 23.80
C LEU A 194 3.85 -1.40 25.15
N THR A 195 2.69 -0.74 25.14
CA THR A 195 1.86 -0.61 26.33
C THR A 195 1.09 -1.90 26.62
N ALA A 196 0.66 -2.09 27.87
CA ALA A 196 -0.17 -3.23 28.28
C ALA A 196 -1.45 -3.36 27.44
N ARG A 197 -2.07 -2.22 27.05
CA ARG A 197 -3.24 -2.19 26.17
C ARG A 197 -2.91 -2.69 24.74
N GLU A 198 -1.77 -2.31 24.20
CA GLU A 198 -1.32 -2.74 22.87
C GLU A 198 -0.99 -4.24 22.86
N LEU A 199 -0.37 -4.74 23.91
CA LEU A 199 -0.13 -6.17 24.12
C LEU A 199 -1.45 -6.95 24.21
N ALA A 200 -2.45 -6.45 24.92
CA ALA A 200 -3.77 -7.06 25.00
C ALA A 200 -4.48 -7.11 23.64
N ILE A 201 -4.31 -6.09 22.76
CA ILE A 201 -4.83 -6.10 21.41
C ILE A 201 -4.12 -7.16 20.56
N LEU A 202 -2.80 -7.28 20.68
CA LEU A 202 -2.01 -8.29 19.96
C LEU A 202 -2.32 -9.72 20.39
N ALA A 203 -2.59 -9.94 21.69
CA ALA A 203 -2.91 -11.25 22.25
C ALA A 203 -4.26 -11.79 21.78
N ARG A 204 -5.21 -10.92 21.43
CA ARG A 204 -6.54 -11.35 20.95
C ARG A 204 -6.46 -11.83 19.50
N PRO A 205 -6.69 -13.13 19.21
CA PRO A 205 -6.67 -13.61 17.84
C PRO A 205 -7.82 -13.00 17.03
N SER A 206 -7.52 -12.56 15.81
CA SER A 206 -8.56 -12.11 14.91
C SER A 206 -9.27 -13.33 14.31
N GLY A 207 -10.59 -13.40 14.51
CA GLY A 207 -11.41 -14.44 13.88
C GLY A 207 -11.39 -14.34 12.36
N LEU A 208 -11.27 -13.12 11.83
CA LEU A 208 -11.20 -12.86 10.39
C LEU A 208 -9.87 -13.33 9.80
N SER A 209 -8.76 -13.14 10.51
CA SER A 209 -7.43 -13.66 10.10
C SER A 209 -7.46 -15.19 10.01
N ARG A 210 -8.12 -15.89 10.92
CA ARG A 210 -8.27 -17.35 10.86
C ARG A 210 -9.17 -17.77 9.70
N ALA A 211 -10.31 -17.13 9.50
CA ALA A 211 -11.22 -17.43 8.38
C ALA A 211 -10.57 -17.12 7.03
N TRP A 212 -9.83 -16.02 6.91
CA TRP A 212 -9.06 -15.68 5.71
C TRP A 212 -7.96 -16.70 5.44
N MET A 213 -7.18 -17.06 6.45
CA MET A 213 -6.09 -18.04 6.34
C MET A 213 -6.60 -19.45 5.98
N SER A 214 -7.79 -19.83 6.46
CA SER A 214 -8.35 -21.16 6.22
C SER A 214 -9.17 -21.28 4.94
N LEU A 215 -9.84 -20.19 4.50
CA LEU A 215 -10.78 -20.25 3.38
C LEU A 215 -10.26 -19.56 2.12
N VAL A 216 -9.70 -18.37 2.26
CA VAL A 216 -9.34 -17.52 1.10
C VAL A 216 -7.90 -17.71 0.66
N LYS A 217 -6.97 -17.86 1.61
CA LYS A 217 -5.56 -18.06 1.30
C LYS A 217 -5.29 -19.34 0.51
N PRO A 218 -5.89 -20.52 0.83
CA PRO A 218 -5.71 -21.74 0.03
C PRO A 218 -6.22 -21.57 -1.40
N VAL A 219 -7.38 -20.94 -1.57
CA VAL A 219 -7.97 -20.68 -2.90
C VAL A 219 -7.10 -19.71 -3.70
N TYR A 220 -6.67 -18.61 -3.07
CA TYR A 220 -5.76 -17.63 -3.68
C TYR A 220 -4.42 -18.27 -4.06
N MET A 221 -3.81 -19.06 -3.16
CA MET A 221 -2.56 -19.77 -3.42
C MET A 221 -2.71 -20.85 -4.49
N PHE A 222 -3.84 -21.57 -4.51
CA PHE A 222 -4.14 -22.54 -5.55
C PHE A 222 -4.25 -21.87 -6.93
N VAL A 223 -4.99 -20.77 -7.02
CA VAL A 223 -5.17 -19.99 -8.25
C VAL A 223 -3.84 -19.39 -8.71
N THR A 224 -3.06 -18.78 -7.81
CA THR A 224 -1.81 -18.12 -8.20
C THR A 224 -0.70 -19.11 -8.53
N ARG A 225 -0.57 -20.21 -7.80
CA ARG A 225 0.48 -21.21 -8.07
C ARG A 225 0.16 -22.11 -9.25
N ARG A 226 -1.10 -22.58 -9.36
CA ARG A 226 -1.47 -23.57 -10.38
C ARG A 226 -1.79 -22.96 -11.73
N LEU A 227 -2.35 -21.75 -11.76
CA LEU A 227 -2.68 -21.04 -13.01
C LEU A 227 -1.56 -20.11 -13.49
N PHE A 228 -0.66 -19.64 -12.62
CA PHE A 228 0.32 -18.61 -12.97
C PHE A 228 1.77 -18.99 -12.73
N GLY A 229 2.07 -20.18 -12.18
CA GLY A 229 3.45 -20.64 -11.94
C GLY A 229 4.27 -19.67 -11.07
N TRP A 230 3.63 -18.84 -10.27
CA TRP A 230 4.30 -17.83 -9.46
C TRP A 230 4.82 -18.45 -8.17
N SER A 231 6.15 -18.61 -8.08
CA SER A 231 6.80 -18.96 -6.82
C SER A 231 7.00 -17.67 -6.00
N ASP A 232 6.35 -17.56 -4.85
CA ASP A 232 6.64 -16.56 -3.82
C ASP A 232 8.04 -16.80 -3.25
N ARG A 233 9.07 -16.38 -3.97
CA ARG A 233 10.46 -16.48 -3.51
C ARG A 233 11.04 -15.14 -3.06
N GLU A 234 10.20 -14.15 -2.74
CA GLU A 234 10.63 -12.86 -2.23
C GLU A 234 9.86 -12.45 -0.98
N GLY A 235 10.26 -13.00 0.18
CA GLY A 235 9.68 -12.63 1.47
C GLY A 235 10.25 -13.36 2.68
N ALA A 236 11.14 -14.30 2.48
CA ALA A 236 11.94 -14.92 3.55
C ALA A 236 13.34 -14.31 3.54
N GLY A 237 13.47 -13.08 4.01
CA GLY A 237 14.75 -12.51 4.40
C GLY A 237 15.36 -13.41 5.47
N ASP A 238 16.54 -13.88 5.16
CA ASP A 238 17.48 -14.67 5.93
C ASP A 238 17.45 -14.34 7.43
N ARG A 239 16.79 -15.19 8.23
CA ARG A 239 16.91 -15.26 9.68
C ARG A 239 17.79 -16.44 10.03
N GLY A 240 19.00 -16.44 9.48
CA GLY A 240 19.98 -17.47 9.66
C GLY A 240 21.23 -16.96 10.34
N GLN A 241 21.41 -17.37 11.60
CA GLN A 241 22.67 -17.66 12.27
C GLN A 241 23.63 -16.47 12.52
N GLN A 242 23.57 -15.97 13.74
CA GLN A 242 24.80 -15.61 14.47
C GLN A 242 24.77 -16.37 15.79
N THR A 243 25.58 -17.43 15.82
CA THR A 243 26.13 -18.05 17.03
C THR A 243 27.05 -17.10 17.73
#